data_12d9f868d191ac21227f87c98d3c9dcd
#
_entry.id   12d9f868d191ac21227f87c98d3c9dcd
#
_cell.length_a   1.000
_cell.length_b   1.000
_cell.length_c   1.000
_cell.angle_alpha   90.00
_cell.angle_beta   90.00
_cell.angle_gamma   90.00
#
_symmetry.space_group_name_H-M   'P 1'
#
loop_
_entity.id
_entity.type
_entity.pdbx_description
1 polymer ?
#
loop_
_entity_poly.entity_id
_entity_poly.type
_entity_poly.pdbx_seq_one_letter_code
_entity_poly.pdbx_strand_id
1 'polypeptide(L)'
;QSVWPDHLAEAMPIPGSDRVMFTGLAHHNWFAGSIGILDTKKGRNFPHGLTKVTGDVPWPECGRPPTDTIEAGDHHASGHYQAYKTPYPLSEEDFLVSAKVGSKFVLLLMDVHGNRELIYEGAYNVWHAMPVRQRIKPPVQPDLVAWPGTGSERKTPKMGVIFSPDVYEGVPDLPKGKARFLRVLQMDAKTYSLWNRDARFSGPSISALQEDGVKRILGTVPVESDGSVHLEVPAGKALHFQILDEKYRALQTMRTFTGVMPGERRGCVGCHEQHSTAPSNGTGLAMKRPPSKLELPPWGTQSISYERMVQPVLDRHCGKCHQGKGEARKDFDLTLRPGRSVFKEPYLSLIGKVQVARPGQKKGIAGAIMCENFRQSDPNSYTTTRPMQHLSYRSKLIDFAMSGKHYDVKVDPVSLRTLIGWVDANCPYRGDEDVRALPDPKFTGIERLPIQPKCRTAPIIARP
;
A
#
# COMPACT_ATOMS: atom_id res chain seq x y z
N GLN A 1 -5.57 9.98 11.70
CA GLN A 1 -5.11 10.15 13.10
C GLN A 1 -6.26 9.87 14.05
N SER A 2 -6.64 8.63 14.16
CA SER A 2 -7.80 8.22 14.96
C SER A 2 -7.48 7.15 15.99
N VAL A 3 -6.25 6.68 15.99
CA VAL A 3 -5.72 5.69 16.93
C VAL A 3 -4.40 6.20 17.48
N TRP A 4 -4.08 5.81 18.68
CA TRP A 4 -2.84 6.19 19.31
C TRP A 4 -2.21 5.05 20.12
N PRO A 5 -0.88 5.05 20.17
CA PRO A 5 -0.01 5.96 19.42
C PRO A 5 -0.16 5.75 17.90
N ASP A 6 0.10 6.78 17.09
CA ASP A 6 0.04 6.67 15.62
C ASP A 6 1.05 5.65 15.08
N HIS A 7 2.22 5.60 15.70
CA HIS A 7 3.31 4.73 15.30
C HIS A 7 3.88 3.96 16.50
N LEU A 8 4.15 2.68 16.28
CA LEU A 8 4.86 1.81 17.18
C LEU A 8 6.27 1.61 16.64
N ALA A 9 7.25 2.15 17.33
CA ALA A 9 8.64 2.10 16.91
C ALA A 9 9.53 1.43 17.95
N GLU A 10 10.75 1.07 17.56
CA GLU A 10 11.79 0.54 18.46
C GLU A 10 11.29 -0.67 19.27
N ALA A 11 10.53 -1.53 18.62
CA ALA A 11 9.89 -2.69 19.25
C ALA A 11 10.93 -3.72 19.70
N MET A 12 10.84 -4.14 20.97
CA MET A 12 11.75 -5.10 21.59
C MET A 12 10.94 -6.21 22.27
N PRO A 13 11.28 -7.49 22.06
CA PRO A 13 10.62 -8.60 22.75
C PRO A 13 10.94 -8.56 24.23
N ILE A 14 9.92 -8.80 25.06
CA ILE A 14 10.08 -8.93 26.51
C ILE A 14 10.55 -10.36 26.83
N PRO A 15 11.70 -10.53 27.52
CA PRO A 15 12.20 -11.86 27.85
C PRO A 15 11.19 -12.71 28.62
N GLY A 16 11.01 -13.97 28.20
CA GLY A 16 10.08 -14.91 28.83
C GLY A 16 8.60 -14.67 28.52
N SER A 17 8.29 -13.76 27.62
CA SER A 17 6.92 -13.35 27.30
C SER A 17 6.67 -13.28 25.79
N ASP A 18 5.41 -13.43 25.37
CA ASP A 18 4.97 -13.13 23.98
C ASP A 18 4.66 -11.64 23.76
N ARG A 19 4.89 -10.81 24.76
CA ARG A 19 4.65 -9.37 24.72
C ARG A 19 5.85 -8.62 24.14
N VAL A 20 5.56 -7.42 23.62
CA VAL A 20 6.55 -6.54 22.99
C VAL A 20 6.49 -5.19 23.65
N MET A 21 7.63 -4.64 24.04
CA MET A 21 7.77 -3.26 24.50
C MET A 21 8.15 -2.37 23.32
N PHE A 22 7.65 -1.15 23.27
CA PHE A 22 7.86 -0.24 22.13
C PHE A 22 7.83 1.22 22.55
N THR A 23 8.34 2.09 21.68
CA THR A 23 8.14 3.54 21.78
C THR A 23 6.92 3.93 20.96
N GLY A 24 5.91 4.53 21.59
CA GLY A 24 4.75 5.09 20.93
C GLY A 24 5.02 6.51 20.45
N LEU A 25 5.00 6.71 19.15
CA LEU A 25 5.31 7.96 18.47
C LEU A 25 4.07 8.59 17.84
N ALA A 26 4.19 9.85 17.46
CA ALA A 26 3.17 10.59 16.74
C ALA A 26 3.57 10.92 15.32
N HIS A 27 2.58 11.28 14.53
CA HIS A 27 2.68 11.72 13.15
C HIS A 27 3.63 12.94 12.96
N HIS A 28 3.61 13.93 13.86
CA HIS A 28 4.52 15.07 13.80
C HIS A 28 5.67 14.98 14.81
N ASN A 29 5.71 13.95 15.64
CA ASN A 29 6.79 13.69 16.59
C ASN A 29 7.28 12.25 16.49
N TRP A 30 8.15 12.01 15.53
CA TRP A 30 8.73 10.70 15.23
C TRP A 30 9.95 10.37 16.09
N PHE A 31 10.37 11.29 16.93
CA PHE A 31 11.66 11.18 17.57
C PHE A 31 11.61 10.49 18.93
N ALA A 32 10.62 10.80 19.74
CA ALA A 32 10.43 10.25 21.07
C ALA A 32 8.95 10.33 21.48
N GLY A 33 8.57 9.58 22.49
CA GLY A 33 7.19 9.53 22.96
C GLY A 33 7.02 8.80 24.27
N SER A 34 5.97 8.02 24.41
CA SER A 34 5.69 7.19 25.58
C SER A 34 6.12 5.74 25.34
N ILE A 35 6.43 5.04 26.41
CA ILE A 35 6.71 3.60 26.35
C ILE A 35 5.42 2.81 26.57
N GLY A 36 5.19 1.81 25.74
CA GLY A 36 4.06 0.90 25.83
C GLY A 36 4.45 -0.57 25.71
N ILE A 37 3.52 -1.42 26.11
CA ILE A 37 3.60 -2.86 25.95
C ILE A 37 2.41 -3.32 25.12
N LEU A 38 2.68 -4.12 24.10
CA LEU A 38 1.69 -4.78 23.27
C LEU A 38 1.61 -6.28 23.61
N ASP A 39 0.41 -6.71 24.00
CA ASP A 39 0.05 -8.11 24.17
C ASP A 39 -0.88 -8.54 23.01
N THR A 40 -0.31 -9.16 22.01
CA THR A 40 -1.05 -9.54 20.79
C THR A 40 -2.13 -10.59 21.03
N LYS A 41 -2.06 -11.34 22.15
CA LYS A 41 -3.08 -12.35 22.53
C LYS A 41 -4.34 -11.69 23.06
N LYS A 42 -4.23 -10.51 23.66
CA LYS A 42 -5.37 -9.73 24.19
C LYS A 42 -5.96 -8.77 23.16
N GLY A 43 -5.27 -8.53 22.05
CA GLY A 43 -5.66 -7.60 20.99
C GLY A 43 -4.51 -6.70 20.58
N ARG A 44 -4.75 -5.87 19.58
CA ARG A 44 -3.71 -4.98 19.01
C ARG A 44 -3.99 -3.50 19.24
N ASN A 45 -5.09 -3.19 19.88
CA ASN A 45 -5.56 -1.84 20.11
C ASN A 45 -5.82 -1.60 21.61
N PHE A 46 -5.62 -0.36 22.03
CA PHE A 46 -6.05 0.07 23.37
C PHE A 46 -7.59 -0.06 23.48
N PRO A 47 -8.13 -0.45 24.63
CA PRO A 47 -7.44 -0.84 25.86
C PRO A 47 -7.04 -2.33 25.94
N HIS A 48 -7.44 -3.15 24.98
CA HIS A 48 -7.41 -4.61 25.16
C HIS A 48 -6.01 -5.24 25.12
N GLY A 49 -5.13 -4.79 24.25
CA GLY A 49 -3.79 -5.37 24.11
C GLY A 49 -2.66 -4.37 24.30
N LEU A 50 -2.98 -3.10 24.43
CA LEU A 50 -2.00 -2.02 24.51
C LEU A 50 -2.01 -1.41 25.90
N THR A 51 -0.87 -1.44 26.60
CA THR A 51 -0.69 -0.82 27.91
C THR A 51 0.35 0.29 27.82
N LYS A 52 0.03 1.48 28.32
CA LYS A 52 1.02 2.55 28.48
C LYS A 52 1.78 2.34 29.79
N VAL A 53 3.11 2.33 29.72
CA VAL A 53 4.00 2.10 30.87
C VAL A 53 4.42 3.43 31.51
N THR A 54 4.80 4.42 30.70
CA THR A 54 5.21 5.75 31.18
C THR A 54 4.00 6.62 31.45
N GLY A 55 3.44 6.52 32.66
CA GLY A 55 2.22 7.23 33.06
C GLY A 55 2.39 8.75 33.20
N ASP A 56 3.61 9.20 33.35
CA ASP A 56 3.98 10.62 33.48
C ASP A 56 4.04 11.39 32.15
N VAL A 57 3.94 10.70 31.02
CA VAL A 57 3.97 11.28 29.69
C VAL A 57 2.73 10.84 28.90
N PRO A 58 1.95 11.77 28.34
CA PRO A 58 0.83 11.41 27.47
C PRO A 58 1.33 10.74 26.18
N TRP A 59 0.44 10.02 25.48
CA TRP A 59 0.71 9.62 24.12
C TRP A 59 0.88 10.87 23.25
N PRO A 60 1.95 10.96 22.46
CA PRO A 60 2.16 12.14 21.64
C PRO A 60 1.09 12.29 20.56
N GLU A 61 0.60 13.49 20.39
CA GLU A 61 -0.26 13.92 19.27
C GLU A 61 -1.40 12.93 18.94
N CYS A 62 -1.98 12.32 19.97
CA CYS A 62 -3.12 11.47 19.76
C CYS A 62 -4.32 12.28 19.26
N GLY A 63 -5.00 11.76 18.25
CA GLY A 63 -6.33 12.20 17.87
C GLY A 63 -7.30 12.01 19.05
N ARG A 64 -8.56 12.36 18.85
CA ARG A 64 -9.58 12.07 19.85
C ARG A 64 -9.65 10.58 20.10
N PRO A 65 -9.29 10.11 21.30
CA PRO A 65 -9.44 8.71 21.63
C PRO A 65 -10.93 8.33 21.67
N PRO A 66 -11.26 7.06 21.63
CA PRO A 66 -12.59 6.59 22.00
C PRO A 66 -12.99 7.17 23.35
N THR A 67 -14.27 7.49 23.52
CA THR A 67 -14.83 8.17 24.68
C THR A 67 -14.63 7.46 26.03
N ASP A 68 -14.18 6.22 26.01
CA ASP A 68 -13.94 5.36 27.16
C ASP A 68 -12.48 5.34 27.64
N THR A 69 -11.60 6.17 27.10
CA THR A 69 -10.19 6.21 27.48
C THR A 69 -9.88 7.37 28.42
N ILE A 70 -9.02 7.13 29.42
CA ILE A 70 -8.58 8.14 30.38
C ILE A 70 -7.79 9.30 29.77
N GLU A 71 -7.29 9.14 28.57
CA GLU A 71 -6.60 10.19 27.82
C GLU A 71 -7.51 10.86 26.77
N ALA A 72 -8.83 10.76 26.98
CA ALA A 72 -9.83 11.49 26.22
C ALA A 72 -9.71 12.99 26.49
N GLY A 73 -8.73 13.60 25.94
CA GLY A 73 -8.43 15.00 26.08
C GLY A 73 -8.16 15.65 24.74
N ASP A 74 -7.69 16.87 24.81
CA ASP A 74 -7.29 17.63 23.64
C ASP A 74 -6.10 17.02 22.93
N HIS A 75 -5.98 17.31 21.67
CA HIS A 75 -4.86 16.95 20.83
C HIS A 75 -3.55 17.55 21.42
N HIS A 76 -2.56 16.70 21.66
CA HIS A 76 -1.27 17.13 22.17
C HIS A 76 -0.39 17.67 21.04
N ALA A 77 0.08 18.91 21.21
CA ALA A 77 1.03 19.49 20.28
C ALA A 77 2.36 18.72 20.31
N SER A 78 2.87 18.38 19.15
CA SER A 78 4.14 17.65 19.02
C SER A 78 5.32 18.46 19.58
N GLY A 79 6.24 17.81 20.29
CA GLY A 79 7.54 18.34 20.66
C GLY A 79 7.62 19.14 21.96
N HIS A 80 6.54 19.30 22.72
CA HIS A 80 6.49 20.16 23.90
C HIS A 80 6.41 19.43 25.25
N TYR A 81 6.78 18.14 25.30
CA TYR A 81 6.72 17.37 26.54
C TYR A 81 7.97 16.53 26.75
N GLN A 82 8.17 16.10 27.98
CA GLN A 82 9.16 15.08 28.30
C GLN A 82 8.83 13.81 27.53
N ALA A 83 9.84 13.07 27.13
CA ALA A 83 9.66 11.94 26.26
C ALA A 83 10.68 10.85 26.52
N TYR A 84 10.30 9.64 26.14
CA TYR A 84 11.10 8.43 26.23
C TYR A 84 11.35 7.85 24.85
N LYS A 85 12.39 7.03 24.73
CA LYS A 85 12.68 6.28 23.52
C LYS A 85 13.59 5.09 23.78
N THR A 86 13.71 4.22 22.81
CA THR A 86 14.64 3.07 22.81
C THR A 86 14.52 2.20 24.07
N PRO A 87 13.33 1.69 24.41
CA PRO A 87 13.21 0.80 25.55
C PRO A 87 13.93 -0.54 25.28
N TYR A 88 14.58 -1.07 26.29
CA TYR A 88 15.21 -2.38 26.27
C TYR A 88 14.76 -3.20 27.47
N PRO A 89 13.80 -4.12 27.31
CA PRO A 89 13.32 -4.98 28.41
C PRO A 89 14.43 -5.88 28.96
N LEU A 90 14.59 -5.90 30.26
CA LEU A 90 15.46 -6.83 30.98
C LEU A 90 14.71 -8.02 31.50
N SER A 91 13.46 -7.81 31.90
CA SER A 91 12.49 -8.77 32.41
C SER A 91 11.08 -8.37 31.97
N GLU A 92 10.05 -9.01 32.51
CA GLU A 92 8.65 -8.58 32.35
C GLU A 92 8.35 -7.27 33.08
N GLU A 93 9.14 -6.89 34.05
CA GLU A 93 8.94 -5.73 34.91
C GLU A 93 9.97 -4.64 34.66
N ASP A 94 11.25 -4.98 34.50
CA ASP A 94 12.35 -4.02 34.43
C ASP A 94 12.81 -3.78 32.98
N PHE A 95 13.19 -2.53 32.69
CA PHE A 95 13.71 -2.15 31.38
C PHE A 95 14.67 -0.96 31.45
N LEU A 96 15.61 -0.91 30.52
CA LEU A 96 16.41 0.26 30.24
C LEU A 96 15.65 1.17 29.26
N VAL A 97 15.77 2.48 29.41
CA VAL A 97 15.12 3.42 28.52
C VAL A 97 15.90 4.75 28.45
N SER A 98 15.91 5.35 27.29
CA SER A 98 16.40 6.72 27.13
C SER A 98 15.29 7.69 27.46
N ALA A 99 15.53 8.57 28.42
CA ALA A 99 14.59 9.59 28.90
C ALA A 99 15.14 10.99 28.67
N LYS A 100 14.29 11.91 28.23
CA LYS A 100 14.66 13.30 28.05
C LYS A 100 14.68 14.00 29.37
N VAL A 101 15.85 14.48 29.79
CA VAL A 101 16.07 15.31 30.96
C VAL A 101 16.72 16.63 30.51
N GLY A 102 16.01 17.73 30.67
CA GLY A 102 16.45 19.02 30.12
C GLY A 102 16.61 18.98 28.59
N SER A 103 17.82 19.21 28.09
CA SER A 103 18.13 19.21 26.66
C SER A 103 18.67 17.89 26.12
N LYS A 104 18.91 16.90 26.99
CA LYS A 104 19.58 15.63 26.64
C LYS A 104 18.72 14.41 26.92
N PHE A 105 19.08 13.32 26.30
CA PHE A 105 18.60 11.99 26.66
C PHE A 105 19.63 11.28 27.53
N VAL A 106 19.19 10.84 28.70
CA VAL A 106 19.96 10.05 29.66
C VAL A 106 19.47 8.62 29.69
N LEU A 107 20.25 7.70 30.27
CA LEU A 107 19.85 6.32 30.45
C LEU A 107 19.23 6.12 31.84
N LEU A 108 18.01 5.65 31.86
CA LEU A 108 17.33 5.21 33.09
C LEU A 108 17.14 3.70 33.09
N LEU A 109 17.19 3.10 34.27
CA LEU A 109 16.53 1.86 34.60
C LEU A 109 15.14 2.22 35.13
N MET A 110 14.11 1.61 34.56
CA MET A 110 12.72 1.79 34.97
C MET A 110 12.04 0.47 35.15
N ASP A 111 10.99 0.45 35.95
CA ASP A 111 10.04 -0.65 35.99
C ASP A 111 8.67 -0.25 35.41
N VAL A 112 7.80 -1.25 35.25
CA VAL A 112 6.45 -1.05 34.72
C VAL A 112 5.51 -0.30 35.68
N HIS A 113 5.93 -0.06 36.92
CA HIS A 113 5.19 0.67 37.95
C HIS A 113 5.59 2.16 37.99
N GLY A 114 6.61 2.56 37.22
CA GLY A 114 7.06 3.93 37.08
C GLY A 114 8.23 4.32 37.98
N ASN A 115 8.79 3.38 38.76
CA ASN A 115 10.04 3.61 39.47
C ASN A 115 11.18 3.78 38.47
N ARG A 116 12.15 4.64 38.83
CA ARG A 116 13.24 4.98 37.91
C ARG A 116 14.53 5.31 38.64
N GLU A 117 15.63 4.90 38.05
CA GLU A 117 16.97 5.15 38.53
C GLU A 117 17.85 5.65 37.40
N LEU A 118 18.65 6.67 37.63
CA LEU A 118 19.62 7.22 36.67
C LEU A 118 20.82 6.27 36.60
N ILE A 119 21.02 5.62 35.44
CA ILE A 119 22.14 4.74 35.21
C ILE A 119 23.33 5.47 34.61
N TYR A 120 23.05 6.36 33.67
CA TYR A 120 24.13 7.09 32.99
C TYR A 120 23.64 8.40 32.38
N GLU A 121 24.46 9.47 32.60
CA GLU A 121 24.36 10.73 31.91
C GLU A 121 25.74 11.10 31.36
N GLY A 122 25.80 11.52 30.11
CA GLY A 122 27.04 11.88 29.42
C GLY A 122 27.00 13.25 28.75
N ALA A 123 28.06 13.56 28.02
CA ALA A 123 28.14 14.77 27.21
C ALA A 123 27.15 14.79 26.05
N TYR A 124 26.78 13.60 25.55
CA TYR A 124 25.92 13.37 24.40
C TYR A 124 24.62 12.66 24.80
N ASN A 125 23.63 12.65 23.90
CA ASN A 125 22.43 11.85 24.07
C ASN A 125 22.76 10.37 24.11
N VAL A 126 22.09 9.63 24.99
CA VAL A 126 22.26 8.17 25.14
C VAL A 126 21.04 7.48 24.51
N TRP A 127 21.30 6.66 23.49
CA TRP A 127 20.27 5.88 22.80
C TRP A 127 20.69 4.42 22.62
N HIS A 128 19.69 3.53 22.50
CA HIS A 128 19.87 2.11 22.21
C HIS A 128 20.83 1.39 23.17
N ALA A 129 20.79 1.77 24.46
CA ALA A 129 21.58 1.08 25.46
C ALA A 129 21.14 -0.38 25.59
N MET A 130 22.10 -1.28 25.59
CA MET A 130 21.87 -2.74 25.70
C MET A 130 22.92 -3.34 26.63
N PRO A 131 22.53 -4.22 27.54
CA PRO A 131 23.50 -4.92 28.37
C PRO A 131 24.32 -5.90 27.53
N VAL A 132 25.62 -5.95 27.79
CA VAL A 132 26.48 -7.00 27.24
C VAL A 132 26.28 -8.25 28.08
N ARG A 133 25.53 -9.20 27.52
CA ARG A 133 25.20 -10.46 28.19
C ARG A 133 25.16 -11.62 27.20
N GLN A 134 25.32 -12.82 27.69
CA GLN A 134 25.13 -14.02 26.92
C GLN A 134 23.67 -14.08 26.44
N ARG A 135 23.47 -14.45 25.18
CA ARG A 135 22.17 -14.61 24.53
C ARG A 135 22.07 -15.99 23.92
N ILE A 136 20.86 -16.50 23.90
CA ILE A 136 20.57 -17.75 23.18
C ILE A 136 20.81 -17.47 21.69
N LYS A 137 21.68 -18.28 21.08
CA LYS A 137 21.90 -18.21 19.63
C LYS A 137 20.61 -18.62 18.91
N PRO A 138 20.08 -17.81 18.01
CA PRO A 138 18.91 -18.22 17.25
C PRO A 138 19.21 -19.47 16.40
N PRO A 139 18.18 -20.28 16.10
CA PRO A 139 18.37 -21.45 15.26
C PRO A 139 18.85 -21.03 13.87
N VAL A 140 19.70 -21.85 13.29
CA VAL A 140 20.14 -21.66 11.90
C VAL A 140 18.94 -21.88 10.99
N GLN A 141 18.60 -20.87 10.22
CA GLN A 141 17.56 -21.01 9.20
C GLN A 141 18.19 -21.38 7.87
N PRO A 142 17.56 -22.27 7.09
CA PRO A 142 18.04 -22.60 5.76
C PRO A 142 17.98 -21.36 4.85
N ASP A 143 18.91 -21.27 3.92
CA ASP A 143 18.89 -20.25 2.89
C ASP A 143 17.80 -20.59 1.86
N LEU A 144 16.71 -19.83 1.90
CA LEU A 144 15.54 -20.01 1.01
C LEU A 144 15.62 -19.10 -0.23
N VAL A 145 16.72 -18.35 -0.37
CA VAL A 145 16.86 -17.30 -1.37
C VAL A 145 18.03 -17.58 -2.28
N ALA A 146 17.81 -17.47 -3.58
CA ALA A 146 18.87 -17.51 -4.56
C ALA A 146 19.41 -16.10 -4.82
N TRP A 147 20.34 -15.66 -3.97
CA TRP A 147 20.96 -14.34 -4.13
C TRP A 147 21.64 -14.22 -5.49
N PRO A 148 21.36 -13.14 -6.26
CA PRO A 148 22.05 -12.92 -7.52
C PRO A 148 23.54 -12.70 -7.26
N GLY A 149 24.39 -13.34 -8.06
CA GLY A 149 25.83 -13.18 -8.02
C GLY A 149 26.30 -11.75 -8.33
N THR A 150 27.59 -11.57 -8.55
CA THR A 150 28.19 -10.27 -8.87
C THR A 150 28.16 -9.95 -10.36
N GLY A 151 27.83 -10.90 -11.21
CA GLY A 151 27.81 -10.82 -12.66
C GLY A 151 26.48 -10.35 -13.27
N SER A 152 26.16 -10.90 -14.41
CA SER A 152 24.95 -10.59 -15.19
C SER A 152 23.64 -10.96 -14.47
N GLU A 153 23.69 -11.95 -13.56
CA GLU A 153 22.53 -12.38 -12.76
C GLU A 153 21.96 -11.26 -11.89
N ARG A 154 22.75 -10.23 -11.57
CA ARG A 154 22.26 -9.03 -10.87
C ARG A 154 21.22 -8.27 -11.65
N LYS A 155 21.28 -8.29 -12.98
CA LYS A 155 20.37 -7.57 -13.86
C LYS A 155 19.04 -8.31 -14.02
N THR A 156 19.07 -9.64 -13.94
CA THR A 156 17.91 -10.52 -14.08
C THR A 156 17.88 -11.53 -12.92
N PRO A 157 17.42 -11.09 -11.74
CA PRO A 157 17.35 -12.00 -10.59
C PRO A 157 16.38 -13.15 -10.92
N LYS A 158 16.66 -14.32 -10.33
CA LYS A 158 15.80 -15.50 -10.46
C LYS A 158 14.38 -15.13 -10.04
N MET A 159 13.38 -15.56 -10.81
CA MET A 159 11.98 -15.37 -10.47
C MET A 159 11.66 -16.03 -9.13
N GLY A 160 10.75 -15.44 -8.38
CA GLY A 160 10.15 -16.07 -7.23
C GLY A 160 8.86 -16.79 -7.61
N VAL A 161 8.33 -17.58 -6.71
CA VAL A 161 7.09 -18.34 -6.89
C VAL A 161 6.12 -18.00 -5.77
N ILE A 162 4.87 -17.70 -6.15
CA ILE A 162 3.76 -17.55 -5.22
C ILE A 162 2.71 -18.63 -5.50
N PHE A 163 2.11 -19.15 -4.44
CA PHE A 163 0.99 -20.08 -4.56
C PHE A 163 -0.04 -19.86 -3.48
N SER A 164 -1.29 -20.18 -3.76
CA SER A 164 -2.38 -20.25 -2.79
C SER A 164 -3.22 -21.49 -3.08
N PRO A 165 -3.61 -22.27 -2.07
CA PRO A 165 -4.47 -23.43 -2.26
C PRO A 165 -5.91 -23.04 -2.60
N ASP A 166 -6.40 -21.88 -2.18
CA ASP A 166 -7.75 -21.39 -2.49
C ASP A 166 -7.84 -19.87 -2.37
N VAL A 167 -8.02 -19.17 -3.50
CA VAL A 167 -8.20 -17.70 -3.52
C VAL A 167 -9.52 -17.23 -2.88
N TYR A 168 -10.46 -18.13 -2.62
CA TYR A 168 -11.72 -17.80 -1.94
C TYR A 168 -11.58 -17.74 -0.42
N GLU A 169 -10.49 -18.31 0.12
CA GLU A 169 -10.24 -18.26 1.56
C GLU A 169 -10.10 -16.81 2.02
N GLY A 170 -10.80 -16.47 3.11
CA GLY A 170 -10.86 -15.10 3.65
C GLY A 170 -11.74 -14.13 2.87
N VAL A 171 -12.44 -14.58 1.82
CA VAL A 171 -13.35 -13.77 0.99
C VAL A 171 -14.74 -14.42 0.91
N PRO A 172 -15.48 -14.49 2.03
CA PRO A 172 -16.70 -15.31 2.14
C PRO A 172 -17.80 -14.90 1.18
N ASP A 173 -17.88 -13.62 0.80
CA ASP A 173 -18.92 -13.08 -0.10
C ASP A 173 -18.59 -13.30 -1.59
N LEU A 174 -17.48 -13.96 -1.92
CA LEU A 174 -17.13 -14.28 -3.30
C LEU A 174 -17.65 -15.66 -3.68
N PRO A 175 -18.63 -15.76 -4.61
CA PRO A 175 -19.16 -17.07 -5.02
C PRO A 175 -18.09 -17.97 -5.64
N LYS A 176 -18.02 -19.21 -5.19
CA LYS A 176 -17.12 -20.22 -5.76
C LYS A 176 -17.35 -20.37 -7.26
N GLY A 177 -16.27 -20.57 -8.03
CA GLY A 177 -16.30 -20.69 -9.49
C GLY A 177 -16.37 -19.35 -10.25
N LYS A 178 -16.53 -18.20 -9.55
CA LYS A 178 -16.56 -16.88 -10.21
C LYS A 178 -15.18 -16.33 -10.52
N ALA A 179 -14.17 -16.66 -9.73
CA ALA A 179 -12.79 -16.32 -10.01
C ALA A 179 -12.28 -17.10 -11.21
N ARG A 180 -11.75 -16.42 -12.22
CA ARG A 180 -11.22 -17.03 -13.44
C ARG A 180 -9.74 -16.75 -13.62
N PHE A 181 -9.30 -15.57 -13.21
CA PHE A 181 -7.90 -15.16 -13.32
C PHE A 181 -7.43 -14.47 -12.05
N LEU A 182 -6.12 -14.57 -11.80
CA LEU A 182 -5.40 -13.72 -10.86
C LEU A 182 -4.54 -12.75 -11.66
N ARG A 183 -4.76 -11.44 -11.46
CA ARG A 183 -3.94 -10.38 -12.03
C ARG A 183 -2.84 -10.02 -11.06
N VAL A 184 -1.63 -9.86 -11.57
CA VAL A 184 -0.47 -9.40 -10.83
C VAL A 184 -0.14 -7.98 -11.27
N LEU A 185 -0.04 -7.08 -10.30
CA LEU A 185 0.41 -5.72 -10.48
C LEU A 185 1.72 -5.51 -9.71
N GLN A 186 2.53 -4.58 -10.18
CA GLN A 186 3.71 -4.09 -9.51
C GLN A 186 3.49 -2.61 -9.15
N MET A 187 3.85 -2.23 -7.94
CA MET A 187 4.02 -0.82 -7.59
C MET A 187 5.39 -0.36 -8.08
N ASP A 188 5.42 0.55 -9.05
CA ASP A 188 6.67 1.13 -9.52
C ASP A 188 7.21 2.15 -8.51
N ALA A 189 8.55 2.23 -8.39
CA ALA A 189 9.19 3.14 -7.46
C ALA A 189 8.96 4.59 -7.86
N LYS A 190 8.73 5.46 -6.88
CA LYS A 190 8.69 6.91 -7.10
C LYS A 190 10.01 7.42 -7.69
N THR A 191 9.92 8.38 -8.60
CA THR A 191 11.09 9.04 -9.19
C THR A 191 11.68 10.10 -8.26
N TYR A 192 10.83 10.67 -7.40
CA TYR A 192 11.24 11.62 -6.35
C TYR A 192 10.19 11.64 -5.23
N SER A 193 10.55 12.18 -4.06
CA SER A 193 9.66 12.37 -2.92
C SER A 193 9.78 13.81 -2.42
N LEU A 194 8.95 14.68 -2.97
CA LEU A 194 8.84 16.08 -2.53
C LEU A 194 7.38 16.49 -2.49
N TRP A 195 6.99 17.19 -1.42
CA TRP A 195 5.63 17.65 -1.26
C TRP A 195 5.26 18.71 -2.30
N ASN A 196 4.23 18.44 -3.08
CA ASN A 196 3.63 19.39 -4.01
C ASN A 196 2.35 19.97 -3.40
N ARG A 197 2.40 21.24 -3.00
CA ARG A 197 1.27 21.93 -2.35
C ARG A 197 0.03 22.01 -3.26
N ASP A 198 0.21 22.23 -4.55
CA ASP A 198 -0.91 22.44 -5.48
C ASP A 198 -1.70 21.15 -5.72
N ALA A 199 -1.01 20.04 -5.81
CA ALA A 199 -1.60 18.72 -6.02
C ALA A 199 -1.79 17.91 -4.71
N ARG A 200 -1.22 18.36 -3.60
CA ARG A 200 -1.21 17.66 -2.30
C ARG A 200 -0.62 16.25 -2.37
N PHE A 201 0.46 16.09 -3.12
CA PHE A 201 1.18 14.83 -3.26
C PHE A 201 2.60 14.89 -2.71
N SER A 202 3.08 13.75 -2.26
CA SER A 202 4.51 13.51 -2.01
C SER A 202 5.07 12.70 -3.18
N GLY A 203 5.64 13.39 -4.17
CA GLY A 203 6.18 12.78 -5.38
C GLY A 203 5.48 13.22 -6.66
N PRO A 204 5.68 12.49 -7.76
CA PRO A 204 5.07 12.83 -9.05
C PRO A 204 3.54 12.70 -9.01
N SER A 205 2.85 13.59 -9.69
CA SER A 205 1.37 13.58 -9.78
C SER A 205 0.92 12.48 -10.74
N ILE A 206 0.68 11.30 -10.21
CA ILE A 206 0.27 10.11 -10.96
C ILE A 206 -1.25 10.08 -11.15
N SER A 207 -2.00 10.43 -10.13
CA SER A 207 -3.46 10.38 -10.11
C SER A 207 -4.04 11.52 -9.28
N ALA A 208 -5.22 12.01 -9.62
CA ALA A 208 -5.96 12.94 -8.77
C ALA A 208 -6.57 12.27 -7.52
N LEU A 209 -6.43 10.95 -7.39
CA LEU A 209 -6.87 10.16 -6.25
C LEU A 209 -5.77 9.95 -5.19
N GLN A 210 -4.63 10.61 -5.34
CA GLN A 210 -3.51 10.57 -4.39
C GLN A 210 -2.85 9.19 -4.27
N GLU A 211 -2.56 8.57 -5.40
CA GLU A 211 -1.77 7.34 -5.44
C GLU A 211 -0.28 7.63 -5.21
N ASP A 212 0.35 6.80 -4.40
CA ASP A 212 1.78 6.96 -4.05
C ASP A 212 2.75 6.41 -5.09
N GLY A 213 2.27 5.61 -6.03
CA GLY A 213 3.08 5.03 -7.10
C GLY A 213 2.22 4.51 -8.24
N VAL A 214 2.87 4.24 -9.37
CA VAL A 214 2.22 3.66 -10.54
C VAL A 214 1.99 2.18 -10.32
N LYS A 215 0.75 1.72 -10.47
CA LYS A 215 0.40 0.30 -10.49
C LYS A 215 0.50 -0.23 -11.90
N ARG A 216 1.59 -0.90 -12.21
CA ARG A 216 1.82 -1.56 -13.50
C ARG A 216 1.21 -2.95 -13.50
N ILE A 217 0.36 -3.27 -14.46
CA ILE A 217 -0.17 -4.61 -14.65
C ILE A 217 0.91 -5.46 -15.33
N LEU A 218 1.41 -6.47 -14.61
CA LEU A 218 2.42 -7.39 -15.13
C LEU A 218 1.82 -8.51 -15.97
N GLY A 219 0.59 -8.91 -15.69
CA GLY A 219 -0.10 -9.95 -16.41
C GLY A 219 -1.15 -10.68 -15.57
N THR A 220 -1.65 -11.76 -16.11
CA THR A 220 -2.65 -12.63 -15.49
C THR A 220 -2.23 -14.09 -15.54
N VAL A 221 -2.75 -14.89 -14.59
CA VAL A 221 -2.70 -16.35 -14.63
C VAL A 221 -4.09 -16.91 -14.38
N PRO A 222 -4.42 -18.11 -14.87
CA PRO A 222 -5.69 -18.75 -14.57
C PRO A 222 -5.79 -19.13 -13.09
N VAL A 223 -7.00 -19.09 -12.56
CA VAL A 223 -7.41 -19.71 -11.29
C VAL A 223 -8.00 -21.06 -11.61
N GLU A 224 -7.52 -22.10 -10.95
CA GLU A 224 -8.02 -23.46 -11.13
C GLU A 224 -9.45 -23.63 -10.59
N SER A 225 -10.12 -24.71 -11.00
CA SER A 225 -11.51 -24.96 -10.59
C SER A 225 -11.71 -25.13 -9.09
N ASP A 226 -10.66 -25.53 -8.36
CA ASP A 226 -10.63 -25.63 -6.90
C ASP A 226 -10.27 -24.31 -6.21
N GLY A 227 -10.03 -23.24 -6.97
CA GLY A 227 -9.60 -21.94 -6.45
C GLY A 227 -8.09 -21.79 -6.30
N SER A 228 -7.30 -22.81 -6.58
CA SER A 228 -5.85 -22.74 -6.40
C SER A 228 -5.15 -21.95 -7.50
N VAL A 229 -4.00 -21.36 -7.14
CA VAL A 229 -3.10 -20.65 -8.05
C VAL A 229 -1.63 -20.98 -7.74
N HIS A 230 -0.79 -21.04 -8.78
CA HIS A 230 0.63 -21.28 -8.67
C HIS A 230 1.35 -20.55 -9.81
N LEU A 231 2.17 -19.56 -9.51
CA LEU A 231 2.70 -18.64 -10.52
C LEU A 231 4.12 -18.15 -10.24
N GLU A 232 4.85 -17.87 -11.32
CA GLU A 232 6.11 -17.15 -11.27
C GLU A 232 5.87 -15.64 -11.22
N VAL A 233 6.65 -14.94 -10.40
CA VAL A 233 6.59 -13.49 -10.26
C VAL A 233 8.00 -12.88 -10.19
N PRO A 234 8.18 -11.62 -10.62
CA PRO A 234 9.48 -10.97 -10.50
C PRO A 234 9.86 -10.77 -9.03
N ALA A 235 11.08 -11.15 -8.69
CA ALA A 235 11.62 -10.98 -7.35
C ALA A 235 12.03 -9.53 -7.07
N GLY A 236 12.03 -9.14 -5.79
CA GLY A 236 12.42 -7.80 -5.35
C GLY A 236 11.49 -6.69 -5.79
N LYS A 237 10.23 -7.01 -6.06
CA LYS A 237 9.19 -6.05 -6.46
C LYS A 237 8.07 -6.00 -5.43
N ALA A 238 7.47 -4.82 -5.28
CA ALA A 238 6.23 -4.66 -4.53
C ALA A 238 5.07 -5.15 -5.40
N LEU A 239 4.50 -6.30 -5.06
CA LEU A 239 3.47 -6.98 -5.82
C LEU A 239 2.10 -6.81 -5.17
N HIS A 240 1.09 -6.73 -6.00
CA HIS A 240 -0.30 -6.52 -5.64
C HIS A 240 -1.18 -7.43 -6.49
N PHE A 241 -2.22 -8.03 -5.92
CA PHE A 241 -3.05 -9.02 -6.58
C PHE A 241 -4.51 -8.59 -6.68
N GLN A 242 -5.16 -9.03 -7.77
CA GLN A 242 -6.60 -8.90 -7.98
C GLN A 242 -7.17 -10.20 -8.51
N ILE A 243 -8.27 -10.66 -7.91
CA ILE A 243 -9.07 -11.76 -8.44
C ILE A 243 -10.00 -11.20 -9.51
N LEU A 244 -10.07 -11.84 -10.66
CA LEU A 244 -10.85 -11.39 -11.81
C LEU A 244 -11.92 -12.40 -12.23
N ASP A 245 -13.00 -11.87 -12.81
CA ASP A 245 -14.01 -12.68 -13.50
C ASP A 245 -13.56 -13.05 -14.95
N GLU A 246 -14.44 -13.72 -15.70
CA GLU A 246 -14.21 -14.11 -17.09
C GLU A 246 -14.07 -12.94 -18.07
N LYS A 247 -14.50 -11.74 -17.65
CA LYS A 247 -14.36 -10.49 -18.42
C LYS A 247 -13.20 -9.63 -17.94
N TYR A 248 -12.33 -10.18 -17.09
CA TYR A 248 -11.17 -9.51 -16.49
C TYR A 248 -11.50 -8.36 -15.54
N ARG A 249 -12.74 -8.24 -15.03
CA ARG A 249 -13.10 -7.24 -14.01
C ARG A 249 -12.64 -7.71 -12.65
N ALA A 250 -12.16 -6.77 -11.83
CA ALA A 250 -11.73 -7.07 -10.49
C ALA A 250 -12.92 -7.42 -9.57
N LEU A 251 -12.99 -8.69 -9.17
CA LEU A 251 -13.93 -9.18 -8.17
C LEU A 251 -13.49 -8.79 -6.77
N GLN A 252 -12.18 -8.88 -6.51
CA GLN A 252 -11.55 -8.49 -5.26
C GLN A 252 -10.16 -7.93 -5.54
N THR A 253 -9.72 -7.02 -4.71
CA THR A 253 -8.38 -6.40 -4.80
C THR A 253 -7.67 -6.45 -3.47
N MET A 254 -6.40 -6.78 -3.51
CA MET A 254 -5.47 -6.58 -2.40
C MET A 254 -5.30 -5.07 -2.16
N ARG A 255 -5.10 -4.65 -0.92
CA ARG A 255 -4.95 -3.22 -0.56
C ARG A 255 -3.57 -2.91 0.01
N THR A 256 -2.80 -3.92 0.27
CA THR A 256 -1.40 -3.85 0.63
C THR A 256 -0.56 -4.40 -0.53
N PHE A 257 0.70 -4.56 -0.30
CA PHE A 257 1.58 -5.26 -1.23
C PHE A 257 2.39 -6.33 -0.50
N THR A 258 2.87 -7.27 -1.26
CA THR A 258 3.81 -8.30 -0.83
C THR A 258 4.97 -8.35 -1.81
N GLY A 259 5.91 -9.24 -1.59
CA GLY A 259 7.02 -9.48 -2.52
C GLY A 259 7.69 -10.80 -2.21
N VAL A 260 8.54 -11.22 -3.11
CA VAL A 260 9.39 -12.41 -2.95
C VAL A 260 10.83 -12.04 -3.26
N MET A 261 11.74 -12.73 -2.61
CA MET A 261 13.16 -12.66 -2.90
C MET A 261 13.51 -13.56 -4.09
N PRO A 262 14.69 -13.40 -4.72
CA PRO A 262 15.12 -14.25 -5.82
C PRO A 262 15.07 -15.73 -5.46
N GLY A 263 14.32 -16.52 -6.23
CA GLY A 263 14.14 -17.95 -6.03
C GLY A 263 13.28 -18.36 -4.84
N GLU A 264 12.75 -17.40 -4.07
CA GLU A 264 11.88 -17.69 -2.93
C GLU A 264 10.55 -18.31 -3.42
N ARG A 265 10.05 -19.26 -2.63
CA ARG A 265 8.69 -19.81 -2.77
C ARG A 265 7.85 -19.36 -1.57
N ARG A 266 6.76 -18.67 -1.83
CA ARG A 266 5.87 -18.15 -0.79
C ARG A 266 4.46 -18.67 -0.98
N GLY A 267 3.89 -19.24 0.08
CA GLY A 267 2.48 -19.63 0.15
C GLY A 267 1.64 -18.52 0.76
N CYS A 268 0.45 -18.33 0.22
CA CYS A 268 -0.62 -17.53 0.80
C CYS A 268 -1.75 -18.46 1.24
N VAL A 269 -2.44 -18.13 2.34
CA VAL A 269 -3.63 -18.90 2.79
C VAL A 269 -4.77 -18.69 1.79
N GLY A 270 -5.02 -17.44 1.43
CA GLY A 270 -6.05 -17.02 0.50
C GLY A 270 -5.85 -15.57 0.06
N CYS A 271 -6.88 -14.96 -0.49
CA CYS A 271 -6.82 -13.55 -0.90
C CYS A 271 -6.94 -12.55 0.24
N HIS A 272 -7.45 -12.96 1.37
CA HIS A 272 -7.47 -12.17 2.60
C HIS A 272 -7.10 -13.06 3.78
N GLU A 273 -5.87 -12.95 4.22
CA GLU A 273 -5.34 -13.77 5.33
C GLU A 273 -5.04 -12.93 6.56
N GLN A 274 -5.08 -13.57 7.72
CA GLN A 274 -4.65 -12.97 8.98
C GLN A 274 -3.19 -13.32 9.25
N HIS A 275 -2.48 -12.44 9.94
CA HIS A 275 -1.07 -12.66 10.29
C HIS A 275 -0.81 -13.90 11.18
N SER A 276 -1.85 -14.42 11.81
CA SER A 276 -1.77 -15.60 12.68
C SER A 276 -2.07 -16.92 11.97
N THR A 277 -2.34 -16.90 10.68
CA THR A 277 -2.64 -18.11 9.88
C THR A 277 -1.47 -18.47 9.00
N ALA A 278 -1.27 -19.76 8.78
CA ALA A 278 -0.29 -20.31 7.85
C ALA A 278 -1.02 -21.06 6.72
N PRO A 279 -0.43 -21.11 5.51
CA PRO A 279 -1.00 -21.91 4.43
C PRO A 279 -1.20 -23.35 4.87
N SER A 280 -2.34 -23.92 4.54
CA SER A 280 -2.54 -25.35 4.70
C SER A 280 -1.55 -26.11 3.82
N ASN A 281 -1.14 -27.31 4.25
CA ASN A 281 -0.32 -28.21 3.41
C ASN A 281 -1.11 -28.76 2.21
N GLY A 282 -2.28 -28.20 1.91
CA GLY A 282 -3.14 -28.61 0.80
C GLY A 282 -2.46 -28.44 -0.55
N THR A 283 -2.48 -29.50 -1.31
CA THR A 283 -2.01 -29.52 -2.69
C THR A 283 -3.19 -29.24 -3.62
N GLY A 284 -3.47 -27.95 -3.87
CA GLY A 284 -4.44 -27.58 -4.89
C GLY A 284 -4.01 -28.02 -6.30
N LEU A 285 -4.94 -28.03 -7.24
CA LEU A 285 -4.69 -28.44 -8.63
C LEU A 285 -3.53 -27.69 -9.27
N ALA A 286 -3.44 -26.38 -8.98
CA ALA A 286 -2.37 -25.54 -9.53
C ALA A 286 -0.96 -26.01 -9.12
N MET A 287 -0.78 -26.58 -7.91
CA MET A 287 0.52 -27.05 -7.45
C MET A 287 0.93 -28.40 -8.05
N LYS A 288 0.02 -29.10 -8.75
CA LYS A 288 0.33 -30.36 -9.45
C LYS A 288 1.06 -30.14 -10.77
N ARG A 289 1.23 -28.91 -11.19
CA ARG A 289 1.91 -28.53 -12.43
C ARG A 289 2.97 -27.43 -12.15
N PRO A 290 3.90 -27.19 -13.08
CA PRO A 290 4.83 -26.07 -12.99
C PRO A 290 4.12 -24.73 -12.76
N PRO A 291 4.76 -23.74 -12.13
CA PRO A 291 4.17 -22.42 -11.95
C PRO A 291 3.78 -21.80 -13.29
N SER A 292 2.61 -21.17 -13.34
CA SER A 292 2.16 -20.40 -14.50
C SER A 292 3.06 -19.19 -14.73
N LYS A 293 3.39 -18.92 -15.98
CA LYS A 293 3.98 -17.65 -16.40
C LYS A 293 2.87 -16.61 -16.57
N LEU A 294 3.19 -15.35 -16.33
CA LEU A 294 2.26 -14.26 -16.52
C LEU A 294 1.94 -14.06 -17.99
N GLU A 295 0.66 -14.09 -18.34
CA GLU A 295 0.17 -13.66 -19.64
C GLU A 295 0.05 -12.14 -19.65
N LEU A 296 0.78 -11.48 -20.54
CA LEU A 296 0.81 -10.04 -20.66
C LEU A 296 -0.57 -9.46 -21.02
N PRO A 297 -0.89 -8.25 -20.54
CA PRO A 297 -2.08 -7.54 -21.00
C PRO A 297 -1.93 -7.13 -22.47
N PRO A 298 -3.04 -6.81 -23.18
CA PRO A 298 -3.01 -6.45 -24.61
C PRO A 298 -2.07 -5.31 -24.98
N TRP A 299 -1.74 -4.42 -24.04
CA TRP A 299 -0.82 -3.31 -24.22
C TRP A 299 0.64 -3.64 -23.84
N GLY A 300 0.94 -4.90 -23.54
CA GLY A 300 2.29 -5.34 -23.21
C GLY A 300 2.77 -4.90 -21.83
N THR A 301 4.04 -4.51 -21.74
CA THR A 301 4.72 -4.20 -20.47
C THR A 301 4.60 -2.74 -20.02
N GLN A 302 3.92 -1.90 -20.79
CA GLN A 302 3.74 -0.50 -20.45
C GLN A 302 2.77 -0.32 -19.28
N SER A 303 2.98 0.72 -18.47
CA SER A 303 2.00 1.13 -17.48
C SER A 303 0.85 1.92 -18.12
N ILE A 304 -0.34 1.77 -17.55
CA ILE A 304 -1.52 2.44 -18.09
C ILE A 304 -1.40 3.96 -17.88
N SER A 305 -1.66 4.69 -18.96
CA SER A 305 -1.71 6.16 -19.01
C SER A 305 -3.05 6.62 -19.56
N TYR A 306 -3.66 7.60 -18.90
CA TYR A 306 -4.93 8.11 -19.36
C TYR A 306 -4.84 8.70 -20.77
N GLU A 307 -3.94 9.66 -20.99
CA GLU A 307 -3.85 10.36 -22.27
C GLU A 307 -3.37 9.45 -23.41
N ARG A 308 -2.43 8.55 -23.15
CA ARG A 308 -1.87 7.69 -24.20
C ARG A 308 -2.74 6.48 -24.55
N MET A 309 -3.51 5.98 -23.58
CA MET A 309 -4.18 4.69 -23.75
C MET A 309 -5.70 4.77 -23.56
N VAL A 310 -6.18 5.53 -22.57
CA VAL A 310 -7.62 5.59 -22.25
C VAL A 310 -8.34 6.60 -23.12
N GLN A 311 -7.81 7.82 -23.24
CA GLN A 311 -8.42 8.85 -24.07
C GLN A 311 -8.63 8.39 -25.53
N PRO A 312 -7.66 7.74 -26.21
CA PRO A 312 -7.89 7.22 -27.55
C PRO A 312 -9.01 6.18 -27.67
N VAL A 313 -9.23 5.38 -26.62
CA VAL A 313 -10.38 4.45 -26.57
C VAL A 313 -11.69 5.23 -26.49
N LEU A 314 -11.76 6.24 -25.63
CA LEU A 314 -12.93 7.12 -25.52
C LEU A 314 -13.21 7.88 -26.81
N ASP A 315 -12.17 8.40 -27.46
CA ASP A 315 -12.29 9.11 -28.74
C ASP A 315 -12.89 8.19 -29.82
N ARG A 316 -12.38 6.97 -29.92
CA ARG A 316 -12.81 5.99 -30.93
C ARG A 316 -14.24 5.52 -30.72
N HIS A 317 -14.62 5.16 -29.50
CA HIS A 317 -15.89 4.47 -29.23
C HIS A 317 -16.99 5.37 -28.72
N CYS A 318 -16.66 6.53 -28.11
CA CYS A 318 -17.61 7.40 -27.47
C CYS A 318 -17.62 8.82 -28.08
N GLY A 319 -16.56 9.19 -28.81
CA GLY A 319 -16.35 10.55 -29.34
C GLY A 319 -17.44 11.00 -30.32
N LYS A 320 -18.00 10.08 -31.12
CA LYS A 320 -19.10 10.43 -32.05
C LYS A 320 -20.24 11.19 -31.38
N CYS A 321 -20.64 10.79 -30.17
CA CYS A 321 -21.73 11.42 -29.43
C CYS A 321 -21.25 12.43 -28.37
N HIS A 322 -20.08 12.20 -27.77
CA HIS A 322 -19.59 12.95 -26.62
C HIS A 322 -18.51 13.99 -26.95
N GLN A 323 -18.18 14.22 -28.24
CA GLN A 323 -17.18 15.20 -28.68
C GLN A 323 -17.67 16.00 -29.88
N GLY A 324 -16.96 17.07 -30.24
CA GLY A 324 -17.25 17.89 -31.43
C GLY A 324 -18.69 18.43 -31.42
N LYS A 325 -19.48 18.05 -32.43
CA LYS A 325 -20.89 18.41 -32.58
C LYS A 325 -21.83 17.31 -32.00
N GLY A 326 -21.32 16.32 -31.31
CA GLY A 326 -22.11 15.23 -30.76
C GLY A 326 -23.16 15.71 -29.75
N GLU A 327 -24.36 15.14 -29.82
CA GLU A 327 -25.52 15.61 -29.05
C GLU A 327 -25.33 15.43 -27.53
N ALA A 328 -24.70 14.33 -27.12
CA ALA A 328 -24.46 14.03 -25.70
C ALA A 328 -23.29 14.83 -25.10
N ARG A 329 -22.55 15.60 -25.90
CA ARG A 329 -21.46 16.44 -25.41
C ARG A 329 -21.90 17.46 -24.35
N LYS A 330 -23.10 18.00 -24.48
CA LYS A 330 -23.68 18.96 -23.52
C LYS A 330 -23.88 18.33 -22.12
N ASP A 331 -24.11 17.03 -22.07
CA ASP A 331 -24.36 16.30 -20.84
C ASP A 331 -23.03 15.78 -20.23
N PHE A 332 -22.16 15.22 -21.07
CA PHE A 332 -20.84 14.73 -20.66
C PHE A 332 -19.82 14.88 -21.80
N ASP A 333 -18.98 15.91 -21.71
CA ASP A 333 -17.97 16.22 -22.75
C ASP A 333 -16.70 15.40 -22.54
N LEU A 334 -16.42 14.49 -23.46
CA LEU A 334 -15.21 13.64 -23.49
C LEU A 334 -14.05 14.24 -24.27
N THR A 335 -14.17 15.49 -24.72
CA THR A 335 -13.07 16.20 -25.41
C THR A 335 -11.93 16.47 -24.43
N LEU A 336 -10.71 16.10 -24.79
CA LEU A 336 -9.51 16.40 -24.01
C LEU A 336 -9.30 17.92 -23.96
N ARG A 337 -9.29 18.50 -22.76
CA ARG A 337 -9.15 19.94 -22.54
C ARG A 337 -8.47 20.24 -21.20
N PRO A 338 -7.93 21.43 -20.98
CA PRO A 338 -7.34 21.81 -19.71
C PRO A 338 -8.30 21.59 -18.54
N GLY A 339 -7.79 21.06 -17.45
CA GLY A 339 -8.49 20.84 -16.20
C GLY A 339 -7.79 21.55 -15.04
N ARG A 340 -7.91 21.00 -13.84
CA ARG A 340 -7.25 21.53 -12.66
C ARG A 340 -5.86 20.98 -12.51
N SER A 341 -4.91 21.87 -12.19
CA SER A 341 -3.51 21.49 -11.99
C SER A 341 -2.94 20.83 -13.26
N VAL A 342 -2.26 19.71 -13.11
CA VAL A 342 -1.67 18.94 -14.21
C VAL A 342 -2.64 17.97 -14.88
N PHE A 343 -3.84 17.81 -14.32
CA PHE A 343 -4.84 16.88 -14.83
C PHE A 343 -5.79 17.57 -15.79
N LYS A 344 -6.14 16.88 -16.86
CA LYS A 344 -7.06 17.36 -17.88
C LYS A 344 -8.47 16.80 -17.71
N GLU A 345 -9.44 17.48 -18.30
CA GLU A 345 -10.76 16.91 -18.53
C GLU A 345 -10.72 16.06 -19.82
N PRO A 346 -11.48 15.01 -19.92
CA PRO A 346 -12.56 14.57 -19.02
C PRO A 346 -12.12 13.62 -17.90
N TYR A 347 -10.82 13.40 -17.73
CA TYR A 347 -10.31 12.54 -16.66
C TYR A 347 -10.91 12.87 -15.28
N LEU A 348 -10.86 14.16 -14.91
CA LEU A 348 -11.37 14.63 -13.61
C LEU A 348 -12.88 14.34 -13.44
N SER A 349 -13.65 14.57 -14.51
CA SER A 349 -15.09 14.28 -14.52
C SER A 349 -15.38 12.79 -14.38
N LEU A 350 -14.63 11.94 -15.09
CA LEU A 350 -14.77 10.48 -15.04
C LEU A 350 -14.57 9.89 -13.64
N ILE A 351 -13.60 10.44 -12.90
CA ILE A 351 -13.29 9.97 -11.54
C ILE A 351 -14.04 10.73 -10.44
N GLY A 352 -15.00 11.58 -10.80
CA GLY A 352 -15.80 12.36 -9.85
C GLY A 352 -15.04 13.43 -9.07
N LYS A 353 -13.95 13.96 -9.62
CA LYS A 353 -13.18 15.11 -9.11
C LYS A 353 -13.59 16.42 -9.79
N VAL A 354 -14.86 16.54 -10.13
CA VAL A 354 -15.42 17.76 -10.73
C VAL A 354 -15.16 18.94 -9.79
N GLN A 355 -14.57 19.97 -10.34
CA GLN A 355 -14.43 21.23 -9.63
C GLN A 355 -15.79 21.95 -9.56
N VAL A 356 -15.90 22.78 -8.53
CA VAL A 356 -17.01 23.74 -8.35
C VAL A 356 -17.43 24.29 -9.69
N ALA A 357 -18.70 24.11 -10.02
CA ALA A 357 -19.30 24.64 -11.24
C ALA A 357 -18.89 26.10 -11.46
N ARG A 358 -18.48 26.45 -12.65
CA ARG A 358 -18.28 27.87 -13.02
C ARG A 358 -19.63 28.59 -12.80
N PRO A 359 -19.62 29.84 -12.33
CA PRO A 359 -20.85 30.60 -12.21
C PRO A 359 -21.66 30.51 -13.51
N GLY A 360 -22.92 30.09 -13.45
CA GLY A 360 -23.79 29.92 -14.61
C GLY A 360 -23.84 28.52 -15.23
N GLN A 361 -22.98 27.57 -14.86
CA GLN A 361 -23.19 26.16 -15.21
C GLN A 361 -24.17 25.55 -14.21
N LYS A 362 -25.31 25.01 -14.71
CA LYS A 362 -26.10 24.04 -13.96
C LYS A 362 -25.13 23.02 -13.39
N LYS A 363 -25.28 22.67 -12.10
CA LYS A 363 -24.50 21.59 -11.46
C LYS A 363 -24.42 20.45 -12.48
N GLY A 364 -23.33 20.47 -13.25
CA GLY A 364 -23.03 19.40 -14.17
C GLY A 364 -23.05 18.15 -13.32
N ILE A 365 -23.42 17.05 -13.83
CA ILE A 365 -23.62 15.74 -13.20
C ILE A 365 -22.63 15.51 -12.03
N ALA A 366 -22.69 16.40 -11.05
CA ALA A 366 -21.95 16.35 -9.81
C ALA A 366 -22.56 15.21 -9.01
N GLY A 367 -21.95 14.04 -9.10
CA GLY A 367 -22.37 12.84 -8.40
C GLY A 367 -22.36 11.55 -9.23
N ALA A 368 -22.28 11.61 -10.54
CA ALA A 368 -22.04 10.41 -11.32
C ALA A 368 -20.56 10.13 -11.40
N ILE A 369 -20.03 9.44 -10.40
CA ILE A 369 -18.72 8.80 -10.54
C ILE A 369 -18.85 7.76 -11.64
N MET A 370 -18.28 8.04 -12.82
CA MET A 370 -18.31 7.11 -13.94
C MET A 370 -17.36 5.94 -13.70
N CYS A 371 -16.27 6.19 -12.96
CA CYS A 371 -15.28 5.19 -12.62
C CYS A 371 -15.21 5.08 -11.11
N GLU A 372 -15.68 3.96 -10.57
CA GLU A 372 -15.55 3.67 -9.14
C GLU A 372 -14.08 3.56 -8.76
N ASN A 373 -13.71 4.16 -7.64
CA ASN A 373 -12.32 4.25 -7.21
C ASN A 373 -12.20 4.29 -5.68
N PHE A 374 -11.00 4.01 -5.18
CA PHE A 374 -10.66 4.21 -3.77
C PHE A 374 -10.18 5.63 -3.54
N ARG A 375 -10.72 6.29 -2.52
CA ARG A 375 -10.34 7.65 -2.14
C ARG A 375 -9.65 7.65 -0.79
N GLN A 376 -8.51 8.28 -0.71
CA GLN A 376 -7.73 8.37 0.53
C GLN A 376 -8.52 9.04 1.68
N SER A 377 -9.42 9.96 1.37
CA SER A 377 -10.23 10.68 2.36
C SER A 377 -11.49 9.93 2.81
N ASP A 378 -11.80 8.78 2.22
CA ASP A 378 -12.95 7.98 2.61
C ASP A 378 -12.54 6.95 3.67
N PRO A 379 -13.07 7.03 4.92
CA PRO A 379 -12.76 6.07 5.97
C PRO A 379 -13.09 4.63 5.57
N ASN A 380 -14.15 4.41 4.80
CA ASN A 380 -14.51 3.08 4.33
C ASN A 380 -13.45 2.48 3.41
N SER A 381 -12.62 3.33 2.79
CA SER A 381 -11.53 2.86 1.95
C SER A 381 -10.42 2.12 2.74
N TYR A 382 -10.40 2.19 4.07
CA TYR A 382 -9.44 1.50 4.94
C TYR A 382 -9.95 0.16 5.48
N THR A 383 -11.25 -0.11 5.36
CA THR A 383 -11.82 -1.39 5.77
C THR A 383 -11.59 -2.46 4.70
N THR A 384 -11.73 -3.73 5.08
CA THR A 384 -11.75 -4.83 4.12
C THR A 384 -12.88 -4.62 3.14
N THR A 385 -12.55 -4.55 1.86
CA THR A 385 -13.54 -4.33 0.81
C THR A 385 -14.33 -5.61 0.57
N ARG A 386 -15.63 -5.48 0.38
CA ARG A 386 -16.46 -6.61 -0.05
C ARG A 386 -16.23 -6.88 -1.55
N PRO A 387 -16.25 -8.15 -1.96
CA PRO A 387 -16.13 -8.50 -3.37
C PRO A 387 -17.20 -7.83 -4.23
N MET A 388 -16.86 -7.49 -5.47
CA MET A 388 -17.77 -6.94 -6.47
C MET A 388 -18.42 -5.58 -6.10
N GLN A 389 -17.84 -4.88 -5.12
CA GLN A 389 -18.38 -3.60 -4.63
C GLN A 389 -17.57 -2.38 -5.09
N HIS A 390 -16.47 -2.59 -5.82
CA HIS A 390 -15.54 -1.52 -6.17
C HIS A 390 -15.00 -1.65 -7.60
N LEU A 391 -14.26 -0.64 -8.02
CA LEU A 391 -13.47 -0.61 -9.26
C LEU A 391 -14.31 -0.92 -10.52
N SER A 392 -13.76 -1.68 -11.45
CA SER A 392 -14.42 -1.96 -12.73
C SER A 392 -15.77 -2.66 -12.60
N TYR A 393 -15.97 -3.40 -11.53
CA TYR A 393 -17.24 -4.12 -11.29
C TYR A 393 -18.43 -3.19 -10.99
N ARG A 394 -18.16 -1.98 -10.46
CA ARG A 394 -19.15 -0.97 -10.11
C ARG A 394 -19.10 0.29 -10.99
N SER A 395 -18.18 0.34 -11.94
CA SER A 395 -17.98 1.53 -12.76
C SER A 395 -18.98 1.65 -13.89
N LYS A 396 -19.76 2.72 -13.91
CA LYS A 396 -20.74 3.02 -14.97
C LYS A 396 -20.11 3.05 -16.35
N LEU A 397 -18.87 3.57 -16.47
CA LEU A 397 -18.14 3.58 -17.75
C LEU A 397 -17.97 2.14 -18.28
N ILE A 398 -17.64 1.20 -17.41
CA ILE A 398 -17.45 -0.21 -17.79
C ILE A 398 -18.81 -0.83 -18.14
N ASP A 399 -19.86 -0.54 -17.39
CA ASP A 399 -21.21 -1.02 -17.70
C ASP A 399 -21.66 -0.52 -19.07
N PHE A 400 -21.45 0.74 -19.41
CA PHE A 400 -21.79 1.29 -20.72
C PHE A 400 -20.96 0.64 -21.83
N ALA A 401 -19.67 0.42 -21.61
CA ALA A 401 -18.79 -0.19 -22.59
C ALA A 401 -19.11 -1.68 -22.84
N MET A 402 -19.69 -2.37 -21.87
CA MET A 402 -19.98 -3.81 -21.93
C MET A 402 -21.42 -4.16 -22.29
N SER A 403 -22.38 -3.30 -21.94
CA SER A 403 -23.79 -3.68 -21.99
C SER A 403 -24.38 -3.76 -23.40
N GLY A 404 -23.78 -3.07 -24.36
CA GLY A 404 -24.35 -2.86 -25.71
C GLY A 404 -25.69 -2.11 -25.71
N LYS A 405 -26.14 -1.60 -24.54
CA LYS A 405 -27.42 -0.88 -24.37
C LYS A 405 -27.26 0.64 -24.40
N HIS A 406 -26.01 1.14 -24.39
CA HIS A 406 -25.72 2.55 -24.49
C HIS A 406 -25.57 2.94 -25.95
N TYR A 407 -26.71 3.22 -26.62
CA TYR A 407 -26.78 3.64 -28.03
C TYR A 407 -25.99 2.75 -28.97
N ASP A 408 -26.09 1.43 -28.78
CA ASP A 408 -25.41 0.39 -29.58
C ASP A 408 -23.87 0.52 -29.64
N VAL A 409 -23.28 1.19 -28.65
CA VAL A 409 -21.83 1.28 -28.57
C VAL A 409 -21.23 -0.11 -28.36
N LYS A 410 -20.34 -0.49 -29.30
CA LYS A 410 -19.58 -1.74 -29.25
C LYS A 410 -18.10 -1.42 -29.06
N VAL A 411 -17.57 -1.75 -27.90
CA VAL A 411 -16.16 -1.60 -27.59
C VAL A 411 -15.45 -2.90 -27.89
N ASP A 412 -14.38 -2.85 -28.67
CA ASP A 412 -13.60 -4.05 -28.99
C ASP A 412 -12.93 -4.64 -27.71
N PRO A 413 -12.57 -5.92 -27.72
CA PRO A 413 -12.02 -6.60 -26.54
C PRO A 413 -10.75 -5.97 -25.98
N VAL A 414 -9.84 -5.45 -26.83
CA VAL A 414 -8.59 -4.81 -26.40
C VAL A 414 -8.88 -3.49 -25.71
N SER A 415 -9.71 -2.65 -26.32
CA SER A 415 -10.17 -1.38 -25.76
C SER A 415 -10.92 -1.58 -24.44
N LEU A 416 -11.78 -2.59 -24.37
CA LEU A 416 -12.50 -2.93 -23.13
C LEU A 416 -11.54 -3.36 -22.02
N ARG A 417 -10.58 -4.23 -22.31
CA ARG A 417 -9.56 -4.63 -21.32
C ARG A 417 -8.71 -3.45 -20.86
N THR A 418 -8.44 -2.49 -21.74
CA THR A 418 -7.71 -1.26 -21.38
C THR A 418 -8.52 -0.42 -20.40
N LEU A 419 -9.82 -0.18 -20.65
CA LEU A 419 -10.68 0.54 -19.72
C LEU A 419 -10.81 -0.17 -18.37
N ILE A 420 -11.04 -1.47 -18.37
CA ILE A 420 -11.13 -2.29 -17.16
C ILE A 420 -9.82 -2.20 -16.36
N GLY A 421 -8.67 -2.43 -17.01
CA GLY A 421 -7.37 -2.38 -16.36
C GLY A 421 -7.05 -0.99 -15.78
N TRP A 422 -7.46 0.07 -16.48
CA TRP A 422 -7.30 1.43 -16.01
C TRP A 422 -8.11 1.71 -14.73
N VAL A 423 -9.38 1.32 -14.71
CA VAL A 423 -10.24 1.49 -13.53
C VAL A 423 -9.71 0.63 -12.36
N ASP A 424 -9.32 -0.61 -12.64
CA ASP A 424 -8.82 -1.54 -11.63
C ASP A 424 -7.44 -1.14 -11.06
N ALA A 425 -6.65 -0.37 -11.84
CA ALA A 425 -5.43 0.26 -11.35
C ALA A 425 -5.68 1.55 -10.54
N ASN A 426 -6.94 1.85 -10.21
CA ASN A 426 -7.41 3.05 -9.52
C ASN A 426 -7.25 4.33 -10.36
N CYS A 427 -7.56 4.25 -11.64
CA CYS A 427 -7.65 5.37 -12.56
C CYS A 427 -6.38 6.25 -12.61
N PRO A 428 -5.18 5.72 -12.90
CA PRO A 428 -3.99 6.56 -13.03
C PRO A 428 -4.13 7.52 -14.21
N TYR A 429 -3.70 8.77 -14.01
CA TYR A 429 -3.60 9.74 -15.11
C TYR A 429 -2.29 9.57 -15.88
N ARG A 430 -1.20 9.29 -15.17
CA ARG A 430 0.14 9.07 -15.72
C ARG A 430 0.62 7.67 -15.44
N GLY A 431 1.17 7.04 -16.45
CA GLY A 431 1.99 5.85 -16.31
C GLY A 431 3.42 6.21 -15.91
N ASP A 432 4.24 5.20 -15.61
CA ASP A 432 5.64 5.37 -15.25
C ASP A 432 6.45 6.03 -16.37
N GLU A 433 6.16 5.67 -17.62
CA GLU A 433 6.79 6.23 -18.81
C GLU A 433 6.50 7.73 -18.92
N ASP A 434 5.27 8.16 -18.60
CA ASP A 434 4.90 9.58 -18.62
C ASP A 434 5.60 10.36 -17.53
N VAL A 435 5.65 9.79 -16.31
CA VAL A 435 6.33 10.41 -15.15
C VAL A 435 7.81 10.62 -15.44
N ARG A 436 8.45 9.65 -16.10
CA ARG A 436 9.88 9.74 -16.44
C ARG A 436 10.17 10.68 -17.57
N ALA A 437 9.24 10.87 -18.48
CA ALA A 437 9.37 11.79 -19.61
C ALA A 437 9.21 13.26 -19.23
N LEU A 438 8.57 13.54 -18.08
CA LEU A 438 8.31 14.93 -17.68
C LEU A 438 9.58 15.62 -17.18
N PRO A 439 9.96 16.78 -17.74
CA PRO A 439 10.87 17.67 -17.06
C PRO A 439 10.16 18.18 -15.80
N ASP A 440 10.75 18.01 -14.64
CA ASP A 440 10.27 18.69 -13.45
C ASP A 440 10.95 20.04 -13.36
N PRO A 441 10.25 21.16 -13.60
CA PRO A 441 10.85 22.48 -13.57
C PRO A 441 11.36 22.90 -12.19
N LYS A 442 10.93 22.21 -11.12
CA LYS A 442 11.42 22.44 -9.75
C LYS A 442 12.71 21.70 -9.44
N PHE A 443 13.14 20.79 -10.31
CA PHE A 443 14.31 19.93 -10.14
C PHE A 443 15.30 20.00 -11.29
N THR A 444 15.36 21.15 -11.97
CA THR A 444 16.42 21.41 -12.96
C THR A 444 17.78 21.29 -12.26
N GLY A 445 18.58 20.32 -12.65
CA GLY A 445 19.91 20.05 -12.10
C GLY A 445 19.97 18.95 -11.03
N ILE A 446 18.85 18.37 -10.62
CA ILE A 446 18.86 17.14 -9.80
C ILE A 446 18.72 15.95 -10.76
N GLU A 447 19.72 15.09 -10.78
CA GLU A 447 19.59 13.81 -11.48
C GLU A 447 18.38 13.06 -10.94
N ARG A 448 17.51 12.62 -11.83
CA ARG A 448 16.38 11.76 -11.45
C ARG A 448 16.93 10.51 -10.79
N LEU A 449 16.43 10.21 -9.60
CA LEU A 449 16.79 8.99 -8.91
C LEU A 449 16.56 7.81 -9.86
N PRO A 450 17.52 6.88 -9.97
CA PRO A 450 17.34 5.68 -10.77
C PRO A 450 16.08 4.93 -10.26
N ILE A 451 15.36 4.33 -11.18
CA ILE A 451 14.11 3.60 -10.94
C ILE A 451 14.23 2.55 -9.81
N GLN A 452 15.40 2.01 -9.69
CA GLN A 452 15.76 1.11 -8.60
C GLN A 452 17.03 1.64 -7.97
N PRO A 453 17.05 1.86 -6.66
CA PRO A 453 18.30 2.04 -5.97
C PRO A 453 19.20 0.87 -6.37
N LYS A 454 20.44 1.16 -6.74
CA LYS A 454 21.43 0.10 -6.91
C LYS A 454 21.69 -0.50 -5.53
N CYS A 455 20.85 -1.43 -5.12
CA CYS A 455 21.11 -2.21 -3.93
C CYS A 455 22.44 -2.93 -4.14
N ARG A 456 23.38 -2.78 -3.22
CA ARG A 456 24.48 -3.72 -3.10
C ARG A 456 23.84 -5.04 -2.66
N THR A 457 23.63 -5.94 -3.61
CA THR A 457 22.91 -7.18 -3.42
C THR A 457 23.75 -8.32 -2.85
N ALA A 458 25.02 -8.10 -2.59
CA ALA A 458 25.80 -9.06 -1.86
C ALA A 458 25.80 -8.66 -0.37
N PRO A 459 25.31 -9.50 0.55
CA PRO A 459 25.64 -9.34 1.95
C PRO A 459 27.17 -9.32 2.04
N ILE A 460 27.73 -8.38 2.81
CA ILE A 460 29.12 -8.48 3.21
C ILE A 460 29.16 -9.68 4.16
N ILE A 461 29.27 -10.86 3.61
CA ILE A 461 29.60 -12.02 4.40
C ILE A 461 31.05 -11.76 4.79
N ALA A 462 31.27 -11.35 6.03
CA ALA A 462 32.59 -11.45 6.61
C ALA A 462 33.01 -12.91 6.40
N ARG A 463 33.98 -13.14 5.54
CA ARG A 463 34.61 -14.45 5.44
C ARG A 463 35.21 -14.75 6.81
N PRO A 464 35.04 -15.97 7.32
CA PRO A 464 35.59 -16.37 8.60
C PRO A 464 37.11 -16.19 8.63
#